data_045016e90e23c4a747af4c146fbbbbf2
#
_entry.id   045016e90e23c4a747af4c146fbbbbf2
#
_cell.length_a   1.000
_cell.length_b   1.000
_cell.length_c   1.000
_cell.angle_alpha   90.00
_cell.angle_beta   90.00
_cell.angle_gamma   90.00
#
_symmetry.space_group_name_H-M   'P 1'
#
loop_
_entity.id
_entity.type
_entity.pdbx_description
1 polymer ?
#
loop_
_entity_poly.entity_id
_entity_poly.type
_entity_poly.pdbx_seq_one_letter_code
_entity_poly.pdbx_strand_id
1 'polypeptide(L)'
;MIYRNIPKFIIKRNMQKSTQTGIYFDKLVTTQIMSQICFELTGHTEYEYEFVENNYKDEFLDATYNQGRLAILQYKNTATYISFSDEKCEGRNSGIQSVPTAFNRFFLNSYQNKNLFFYFLPCTGNNATSYYLFMYRLMKTAGFNFLNCPESLVGRITPFTSIDDIIRARAENGERNSGNNATYIVKNAPHEYEIYGKTYGANKYDTSLICYAISKLALREDRITLYEYNERDLKELPAASLEVLRNMGNIEIINIDDEIERKELEENNSLRSPRFNAHLLDRLGERHCVLCNCRLSEIIQGAHIWPVSDIKKTTLSLAEKLAHATDGENGLWMCQNHHKMFDSNIILLSATGKVTYKSNLSDMDKNYIQSITTVSTLSENLITPNFELYINKRYSIT
;
A
#
# COMPACT_ATOMS: atom_id res chain seq x y z
N MET A 1 44.94 25.99 -13.47
CA MET A 1 43.49 26.04 -13.70
C MET A 1 42.82 25.96 -12.34
N ILE A 2 42.17 27.02 -11.91
CA ILE A 2 41.35 27.00 -10.71
C ILE A 2 40.07 26.24 -11.12
N TYR A 3 39.92 24.97 -10.73
CA TYR A 3 38.66 24.28 -10.87
C TYR A 3 37.64 25.06 -10.04
N ARG A 4 36.82 25.86 -10.66
CA ARG A 4 35.65 26.45 -10.03
C ARG A 4 34.74 25.27 -9.67
N ASN A 5 34.55 25.07 -8.41
CA ASN A 5 33.61 24.07 -7.92
C ASN A 5 32.18 24.59 -8.08
N ILE A 6 31.68 24.49 -9.31
CA ILE A 6 30.37 25.02 -9.73
C ILE A 6 29.35 23.90 -9.49
N PRO A 7 28.19 24.20 -8.88
CA PRO A 7 27.10 23.24 -8.78
C PRO A 7 26.65 22.71 -10.13
N LYS A 8 26.38 21.43 -10.26
CA LYS A 8 25.92 20.82 -11.50
C LYS A 8 24.61 20.08 -11.27
N PHE A 9 23.61 20.43 -12.09
CA PHE A 9 22.35 19.65 -12.17
C PHE A 9 22.47 18.56 -13.23
N ILE A 10 22.00 17.35 -12.86
CA ILE A 10 21.73 16.26 -13.78
C ILE A 10 20.22 16.04 -13.76
N ILE A 11 19.55 16.25 -14.89
CA ILE A 11 18.09 16.24 -14.97
C ILE A 11 17.66 15.14 -15.94
N LYS A 12 16.78 14.28 -15.49
CA LYS A 12 16.18 13.27 -16.36
C LYS A 12 15.22 13.93 -17.36
N ARG A 13 15.55 13.81 -18.65
CA ARG A 13 14.63 14.23 -19.70
C ARG A 13 13.51 13.20 -19.84
N ASN A 14 12.30 13.62 -19.54
CA ASN A 14 11.13 12.81 -19.77
C ASN A 14 10.62 13.04 -21.21
N MET A 15 10.66 11.99 -22.03
CA MET A 15 10.18 12.03 -23.41
C MET A 15 8.64 12.02 -23.50
N GLN A 16 7.96 11.71 -22.41
CA GLN A 16 6.50 11.78 -22.36
C GLN A 16 6.03 13.13 -21.82
N LYS A 17 5.09 13.73 -22.50
CA LYS A 17 4.39 14.92 -22.02
C LYS A 17 3.60 14.60 -20.77
N SER A 18 3.51 15.58 -19.88
CA SER A 18 2.49 15.53 -18.83
C SER A 18 1.10 15.42 -19.47
N THR A 19 0.27 14.51 -18.96
CA THR A 19 -1.10 14.37 -19.41
C THR A 19 -1.97 15.58 -19.04
N GLN A 20 -1.53 16.40 -18.10
CA GLN A 20 -2.28 17.55 -17.60
C GLN A 20 -1.95 18.85 -18.36
N THR A 21 -0.68 19.11 -18.64
CA THR A 21 -0.27 20.34 -19.33
C THR A 21 0.17 20.12 -20.77
N GLY A 22 0.47 18.88 -21.15
CA GLY A 22 1.10 18.58 -22.42
C GLY A 22 2.55 19.07 -22.55
N ILE A 23 3.20 19.46 -21.45
CA ILE A 23 4.58 19.97 -21.42
C ILE A 23 5.52 18.87 -20.93
N TYR A 24 6.71 18.80 -21.51
CA TYR A 24 7.76 17.89 -21.06
C TYR A 24 8.36 18.36 -19.75
N PHE A 25 8.77 17.43 -18.90
CA PHE A 25 9.29 17.74 -17.57
C PHE A 25 10.53 18.66 -17.59
N ASP A 26 11.44 18.48 -18.53
CA ASP A 26 12.62 19.33 -18.70
C ASP A 26 12.28 20.78 -19.01
N LYS A 27 11.06 21.07 -19.50
CA LYS A 27 10.52 22.39 -19.67
C LYS A 27 9.76 22.97 -18.49
N LEU A 28 9.29 22.06 -17.59
CA LEU A 28 8.64 22.47 -16.34
C LEU A 28 9.66 22.92 -15.30
N VAL A 29 10.84 22.31 -15.28
CA VAL A 29 11.96 22.71 -14.42
C VAL A 29 12.72 23.84 -15.12
N THR A 30 12.15 25.04 -15.03
CA THR A 30 12.68 26.23 -15.69
C THR A 30 14.02 26.68 -15.11
N THR A 31 14.75 27.51 -15.84
CA THR A 31 15.98 28.15 -15.34
C THR A 31 15.75 28.88 -14.02
N GLN A 32 14.59 29.51 -13.83
CA GLN A 32 14.24 30.19 -12.59
C GLN A 32 14.15 29.22 -11.42
N ILE A 33 13.49 28.07 -11.61
CA ILE A 33 13.38 27.01 -10.58
C ILE A 33 14.76 26.45 -10.26
N MET A 34 15.58 26.15 -11.27
CA MET A 34 16.94 25.65 -11.07
C MET A 34 17.81 26.65 -10.31
N SER A 35 17.72 27.93 -10.64
CA SER A 35 18.46 29.01 -9.96
C SER A 35 18.04 29.14 -8.50
N GLN A 36 16.74 29.05 -8.22
CA GLN A 36 16.21 29.09 -6.86
C GLN A 36 16.73 27.88 -6.04
N ILE A 37 16.62 26.67 -6.58
CA ILE A 37 17.11 25.46 -5.91
C ILE A 37 18.62 25.55 -5.70
N CYS A 38 19.39 25.97 -6.72
CA CYS A 38 20.82 26.09 -6.60
C CYS A 38 21.22 27.05 -5.48
N PHE A 39 20.62 28.22 -5.45
CA PHE A 39 20.90 29.23 -4.42
C PHE A 39 20.50 28.73 -3.02
N GLU A 40 19.33 28.15 -2.88
CA GLU A 40 18.82 27.68 -1.59
C GLU A 40 19.68 26.53 -1.01
N LEU A 41 20.17 25.63 -1.86
CA LEU A 41 20.95 24.47 -1.40
C LEU A 41 22.46 24.67 -1.36
N THR A 42 22.99 25.59 -2.12
CA THR A 42 24.46 25.76 -2.27
C THR A 42 24.98 27.18 -2.00
N GLY A 43 24.10 28.17 -1.96
CA GLY A 43 24.46 29.60 -1.92
C GLY A 43 25.00 30.15 -3.23
N HIS A 44 25.04 29.35 -4.31
CA HIS A 44 25.56 29.78 -5.64
C HIS A 44 24.43 30.18 -6.58
N THR A 45 24.68 31.20 -7.39
CA THR A 45 23.76 31.62 -8.45
C THR A 45 24.15 31.04 -9.81
N GLU A 46 25.43 30.67 -9.98
CA GLU A 46 25.95 30.05 -11.20
C GLU A 46 25.91 28.53 -11.04
N TYR A 47 25.47 27.81 -12.05
CA TYR A 47 25.42 26.35 -12.11
C TYR A 47 25.55 25.85 -13.54
N GLU A 48 26.00 24.60 -13.67
CA GLU A 48 25.95 23.84 -14.91
C GLU A 48 24.73 22.90 -14.88
N TYR A 49 24.25 22.45 -16.03
CA TYR A 49 23.23 21.43 -16.13
C TYR A 49 23.47 20.49 -17.30
N GLU A 50 23.01 19.25 -17.11
CA GLU A 50 23.04 18.19 -18.08
C GLU A 50 21.69 17.50 -18.13
N PHE A 51 21.14 17.29 -19.31
CA PHE A 51 19.94 16.49 -19.49
C PHE A 51 20.36 15.09 -19.91
N VAL A 52 19.89 14.09 -19.13
CA VAL A 52 20.11 12.67 -19.43
C VAL A 52 18.84 12.07 -20.01
N GLU A 53 18.99 11.24 -21.04
CA GLU A 53 17.87 10.59 -21.70
C GLU A 53 17.41 9.33 -20.97
N ASN A 54 16.20 8.85 -21.29
CA ASN A 54 15.54 7.72 -20.60
C ASN A 54 16.32 6.41 -20.62
N ASN A 55 17.23 6.22 -21.55
CA ASN A 55 18.07 5.04 -21.69
C ASN A 55 19.45 5.16 -21.03
N TYR A 56 19.70 6.23 -20.30
CA TYR A 56 20.96 6.42 -19.56
C TYR A 56 20.98 5.45 -18.37
N LYS A 57 21.93 4.51 -18.39
CA LYS A 57 21.83 3.28 -17.57
C LYS A 57 22.25 3.42 -16.11
N ASP A 58 22.97 4.46 -15.69
CA ASP A 58 23.69 4.36 -14.43
C ASP A 58 23.11 5.08 -13.22
N GLU A 59 22.47 6.23 -13.35
CA GLU A 59 22.01 6.98 -12.17
C GLU A 59 20.49 7.21 -12.07
N PHE A 60 19.78 7.17 -13.20
CA PHE A 60 18.35 7.42 -13.27
C PHE A 60 17.52 6.16 -13.50
N LEU A 61 18.13 5.04 -13.26
CA LEU A 61 17.53 3.78 -13.65
C LEU A 61 16.51 3.25 -12.68
N ASP A 62 15.37 3.40 -13.14
CA ASP A 62 14.49 2.26 -13.30
C ASP A 62 14.08 2.22 -14.77
N ALA A 63 14.59 1.30 -15.56
CA ALA A 63 14.32 1.18 -16.99
C ALA A 63 12.83 0.96 -17.30
N THR A 64 12.03 0.63 -16.28
CA THR A 64 10.59 0.44 -16.36
C THR A 64 9.80 1.74 -16.14
N TYR A 65 10.43 2.85 -15.68
CA TYR A 65 9.70 4.04 -15.28
C TYR A 65 10.15 5.28 -16.02
N ASN A 66 9.55 5.52 -17.17
CA ASN A 66 9.80 6.69 -18.02
C ASN A 66 9.24 8.01 -17.46
N GLN A 67 8.55 7.99 -16.31
CA GLN A 67 7.81 9.15 -15.82
C GLN A 67 8.43 9.85 -14.61
N GLY A 68 9.69 9.56 -14.28
CA GLY A 68 10.35 10.15 -13.13
C GLY A 68 10.62 11.64 -13.30
N ARG A 69 10.17 12.46 -12.36
CA ARG A 69 10.49 13.87 -12.22
C ARG A 69 11.61 14.02 -11.19
N LEU A 70 12.83 13.77 -11.61
CA LEU A 70 14.00 13.69 -10.76
C LEU A 70 15.13 14.54 -11.31
N ALA A 71 15.79 15.28 -10.41
CA ALA A 71 17.08 15.90 -10.65
C ALA A 71 18.06 15.51 -9.56
N ILE A 72 19.35 15.49 -9.91
CA ILE A 72 20.44 15.37 -8.96
C ILE A 72 21.25 16.67 -9.02
N LEU A 73 21.46 17.32 -7.87
CA LEU A 73 22.36 18.44 -7.75
C LEU A 73 23.66 17.95 -7.10
N GLN A 74 24.74 18.01 -7.87
CA GLN A 74 26.09 17.69 -7.40
C GLN A 74 26.84 18.98 -7.06
N TYR A 75 27.33 19.06 -5.84
CA TYR A 75 28.15 20.19 -5.40
C TYR A 75 29.14 19.75 -4.33
N LYS A 76 30.42 20.04 -4.57
CA LYS A 76 31.50 19.49 -3.74
C LYS A 76 31.42 17.96 -3.68
N ASN A 77 31.37 17.39 -2.48
CA ASN A 77 31.26 15.94 -2.25
C ASN A 77 29.84 15.52 -1.89
N THR A 78 28.84 16.34 -2.24
CA THR A 78 27.44 16.10 -1.89
C THR A 78 26.60 15.87 -3.14
N ALA A 79 25.81 14.83 -3.12
CA ALA A 79 24.74 14.58 -4.10
C ALA A 79 23.39 14.84 -3.44
N THR A 80 22.59 15.72 -4.04
CA THR A 80 21.24 16.04 -3.58
C THR A 80 20.24 15.53 -4.58
N TYR A 81 19.40 14.59 -4.15
CA TYR A 81 18.35 13.96 -4.93
C TYR A 81 17.06 14.75 -4.75
N ILE A 82 16.47 15.23 -5.84
CA ILE A 82 15.32 16.12 -5.82
C ILE A 82 14.21 15.50 -6.66
N SER A 83 13.13 15.11 -6.01
CA SER A 83 11.88 14.73 -6.66
C SER A 83 10.97 15.96 -6.77
N PHE A 84 10.17 16.05 -7.82
CA PHE A 84 9.31 17.20 -8.06
C PHE A 84 7.84 16.78 -8.01
N SER A 85 7.01 17.68 -7.49
CA SER A 85 5.56 17.51 -7.51
C SER A 85 5.03 17.60 -8.95
N ASP A 86 3.77 17.26 -9.10
CA ASP A 86 2.95 17.62 -10.23
C ASP A 86 2.72 19.14 -10.27
N GLU A 87 2.67 19.72 -11.45
CA GLU A 87 2.41 21.14 -11.64
C GLU A 87 1.06 21.61 -11.13
N LYS A 88 0.07 20.71 -11.05
CA LYS A 88 -1.26 21.00 -10.53
C LYS A 88 -1.50 20.46 -9.13
N CYS A 89 -0.56 19.68 -8.59
CA CYS A 89 -0.74 18.90 -7.35
C CYS A 89 -2.00 18.02 -7.34
N GLU A 90 -2.52 17.67 -8.51
CA GLU A 90 -3.76 16.92 -8.69
C GLU A 90 -3.54 15.55 -9.32
N GLY A 91 -2.38 15.32 -9.89
CA GLY A 91 -2.07 14.11 -10.65
C GLY A 91 -1.40 13.04 -9.79
N ARG A 92 -2.17 12.12 -9.24
CA ARG A 92 -1.66 10.98 -8.47
C ARG A 92 -0.51 10.26 -9.18
N ASN A 93 -0.63 10.06 -10.49
CA ASN A 93 0.34 9.27 -11.25
C ASN A 93 1.65 10.00 -11.52
N SER A 94 1.65 11.31 -11.61
CA SER A 94 2.83 12.08 -12.01
C SER A 94 3.65 12.62 -10.84
N GLY A 95 3.00 13.01 -9.74
CA GLY A 95 3.68 13.59 -8.57
C GLY A 95 4.37 12.59 -7.68
N ILE A 96 3.88 11.34 -7.62
CA ILE A 96 4.36 10.34 -6.64
C ILE A 96 5.35 9.35 -7.26
N GLN A 97 5.29 9.13 -8.56
CA GLN A 97 6.14 8.14 -9.23
C GLN A 97 7.64 8.41 -9.12
N SER A 98 8.06 9.68 -9.07
CA SER A 98 9.47 10.04 -8.91
C SER A 98 10.00 9.89 -7.49
N VAL A 99 9.11 9.85 -6.49
CA VAL A 99 9.47 9.82 -5.06
C VAL A 99 10.24 8.55 -4.68
N PRO A 100 9.73 7.34 -4.94
CA PRO A 100 10.51 6.13 -4.66
C PRO A 100 11.79 6.05 -5.48
N THR A 101 11.79 6.52 -6.72
CA THR A 101 13.01 6.56 -7.54
C THR A 101 14.08 7.45 -6.91
N ALA A 102 13.71 8.64 -6.43
CA ALA A 102 14.63 9.53 -5.73
C ALA A 102 15.15 8.89 -4.43
N PHE A 103 14.26 8.26 -3.65
CA PHE A 103 14.63 7.56 -2.44
C PHE A 103 15.60 6.40 -2.71
N ASN A 104 15.31 5.55 -3.70
CA ASN A 104 16.15 4.42 -4.07
C ASN A 104 17.56 4.89 -4.44
N ARG A 105 17.66 5.94 -5.24
CA ARG A 105 18.95 6.52 -5.62
C ARG A 105 19.69 7.10 -4.44
N PHE A 106 19.01 7.86 -3.60
CA PHE A 106 19.56 8.37 -2.37
C PHE A 106 20.07 7.23 -1.46
N PHE A 107 19.31 6.15 -1.33
CA PHE A 107 19.66 5.06 -0.44
C PHE A 107 20.82 4.21 -0.96
N LEU A 108 20.77 3.82 -2.24
CA LEU A 108 21.72 2.86 -2.83
C LEU A 108 23.03 3.50 -3.29
N ASN A 109 23.08 4.81 -3.43
CA ASN A 109 24.28 5.47 -3.93
C ASN A 109 25.40 5.53 -2.89
N SER A 110 26.65 5.46 -3.37
CA SER A 110 27.87 5.43 -2.54
C SER A 110 28.43 6.81 -2.14
N TYR A 111 27.81 7.92 -2.51
CA TYR A 111 28.26 9.25 -2.09
C TYR A 111 28.32 9.36 -0.56
N GLN A 112 29.39 9.96 -0.03
CA GLN A 112 29.54 10.14 1.41
C GLN A 112 28.48 11.08 2.00
N ASN A 113 28.20 12.18 1.29
CA ASN A 113 27.20 13.15 1.71
C ASN A 113 26.04 13.13 0.73
N LYS A 114 24.84 12.86 1.25
CA LYS A 114 23.63 12.75 0.44
C LYS A 114 22.48 13.49 1.10
N ASN A 115 21.72 14.20 0.28
CA ASN A 115 20.49 14.85 0.70
C ASN A 115 19.31 14.39 -0.17
N LEU A 116 18.12 14.44 0.40
CA LEU A 116 16.89 14.02 -0.25
C LEU A 116 15.84 15.11 -0.09
N PHE A 117 15.35 15.61 -1.22
CA PHE A 117 14.40 16.70 -1.25
C PHE A 117 13.23 16.40 -2.18
N PHE A 118 12.11 17.03 -1.83
CA PHE A 118 10.93 17.12 -2.67
C PHE A 118 10.62 18.59 -2.92
N TYR A 119 10.56 18.98 -4.18
CA TYR A 119 10.30 20.34 -4.59
C TYR A 119 8.85 20.48 -5.08
N PHE A 120 8.12 21.43 -4.49
CA PHE A 120 6.79 21.77 -4.96
C PHE A 120 6.88 22.72 -6.14
N LEU A 121 6.50 22.25 -7.33
CA LEU A 121 6.33 23.10 -8.49
C LEU A 121 5.22 24.10 -8.23
N PRO A 122 5.31 25.36 -8.79
CA PRO A 122 4.22 26.31 -8.67
C PRO A 122 2.91 25.71 -9.19
N CYS A 123 1.93 25.57 -8.32
CA CYS A 123 0.65 24.97 -8.64
C CYS A 123 -0.47 26.02 -8.58
N THR A 124 -1.33 26.02 -9.58
CA THR A 124 -2.59 26.78 -9.54
C THR A 124 -3.67 25.88 -8.88
N GLY A 125 -4.02 26.14 -7.64
CA GLY A 125 -5.04 25.39 -6.93
C GLY A 125 -4.45 24.41 -5.92
N ASN A 126 -3.98 24.93 -4.81
CA ASN A 126 -3.27 24.21 -3.74
C ASN A 126 -4.22 23.42 -2.79
N ASN A 127 -5.25 22.80 -3.27
CA ASN A 127 -6.05 21.89 -2.45
C ASN A 127 -5.37 20.53 -2.38
N ALA A 128 -4.33 20.44 -1.54
CA ALA A 128 -3.83 19.11 -1.17
C ALA A 128 -4.97 18.36 -0.51
N THR A 129 -5.50 17.36 -1.21
CA THR A 129 -6.46 16.42 -0.64
C THR A 129 -5.85 15.71 0.56
N SER A 130 -6.67 15.09 1.37
CA SER A 130 -6.21 14.27 2.50
C SER A 130 -5.19 13.20 2.08
N TYR A 131 -5.38 12.64 0.89
CA TYR A 131 -4.45 11.68 0.28
C TYR A 131 -3.04 12.27 0.08
N TYR A 132 -2.92 13.45 -0.52
CA TYR A 132 -1.61 14.07 -0.74
C TYR A 132 -0.92 14.46 0.56
N LEU A 133 -1.67 14.96 1.53
CA LEU A 133 -1.12 15.26 2.84
C LEU A 133 -0.58 13.99 3.52
N PHE A 134 -1.31 12.88 3.42
CA PHE A 134 -0.85 11.60 3.89
C PHE A 134 0.48 11.19 3.20
N MET A 135 0.56 11.30 1.87
CA MET A 135 1.77 10.97 1.12
C MET A 135 2.95 11.89 1.47
N TYR A 136 2.73 13.20 1.63
CA TYR A 136 3.79 14.12 2.08
C TYR A 136 4.28 13.81 3.49
N ARG A 137 3.40 13.40 4.39
CA ARG A 137 3.78 12.93 5.72
C ARG A 137 4.60 11.64 5.67
N LEU A 138 4.25 10.70 4.80
CA LEU A 138 5.08 9.51 4.54
C LEU A 138 6.46 9.89 4.00
N MET A 139 6.54 10.81 3.04
CA MET A 139 7.82 11.33 2.52
C MET A 139 8.66 11.92 3.65
N LYS A 140 8.06 12.76 4.51
CA LYS A 140 8.75 13.35 5.65
C LYS A 140 9.28 12.29 6.61
N THR A 141 8.49 11.26 6.88
CA THR A 141 8.88 10.11 7.71
C THR A 141 10.03 9.32 7.08
N ALA A 142 9.99 9.12 5.77
CA ALA A 142 11.07 8.45 5.03
C ALA A 142 12.38 9.26 4.97
N GLY A 143 12.34 10.56 5.27
CA GLY A 143 13.52 11.41 5.34
C GLY A 143 13.62 12.48 4.25
N PHE A 144 12.56 12.74 3.50
CA PHE A 144 12.53 13.87 2.58
C PHE A 144 12.48 15.21 3.33
N ASN A 145 13.26 16.17 2.83
CA ASN A 145 13.07 17.58 3.11
C ASN A 145 12.27 18.22 1.98
N PHE A 146 11.66 19.38 2.25
CA PHE A 146 10.74 20.04 1.32
C PHE A 146 11.28 21.40 0.92
N LEU A 147 11.19 21.70 -0.38
CA LEU A 147 11.53 22.98 -0.98
C LEU A 147 10.28 23.60 -1.59
N ASN A 148 10.19 24.93 -1.54
CA ASN A 148 9.07 25.69 -2.10
C ASN A 148 7.70 25.19 -1.61
N CYS A 149 7.61 24.88 -0.30
CA CYS A 149 6.39 24.34 0.28
C CYS A 149 5.28 25.40 0.26
N PRO A 150 4.08 25.08 -0.31
CA PRO A 150 2.94 25.99 -0.28
C PRO A 150 2.54 26.36 1.15
N GLU A 151 2.15 27.62 1.38
CA GLU A 151 1.72 28.11 2.71
C GLU A 151 0.62 27.24 3.33
N SER A 152 -0.32 26.76 2.52
CA SER A 152 -1.42 25.90 2.94
C SER A 152 -0.96 24.55 3.52
N LEU A 153 0.28 24.14 3.26
CA LEU A 153 0.90 22.90 3.72
C LEU A 153 1.94 23.10 4.82
N VAL A 154 2.42 24.32 5.02
CA VAL A 154 3.38 24.65 6.07
C VAL A 154 2.78 24.29 7.44
N GLY A 155 3.54 23.57 8.26
CA GLY A 155 3.11 23.08 9.56
C GLY A 155 2.19 21.86 9.53
N ARG A 156 1.61 21.49 8.38
CA ARG A 156 0.76 20.30 8.24
C ARG A 156 1.54 19.04 7.87
N ILE A 157 2.68 19.20 7.18
CA ILE A 157 3.54 18.07 6.79
C ILE A 157 4.45 17.70 7.97
N THR A 158 3.86 17.00 8.93
CA THR A 158 4.59 16.42 10.08
C THR A 158 4.90 14.95 9.83
N PRO A 159 6.06 14.44 10.26
CA PRO A 159 6.34 13.01 10.13
C PRO A 159 5.34 12.20 10.99
N PHE A 160 5.14 10.95 10.62
CA PHE A 160 4.49 9.99 11.50
C PHE A 160 5.44 9.61 12.64
N THR A 161 4.89 9.25 13.79
CA THR A 161 5.65 8.90 15.00
C THR A 161 5.63 7.42 15.31
N SER A 162 4.70 6.68 14.71
CA SER A 162 4.57 5.23 14.86
C SER A 162 3.90 4.59 13.62
N ILE A 163 4.01 3.27 13.51
CA ILE A 163 3.29 2.50 12.48
C ILE A 163 1.78 2.61 12.72
N ASP A 164 1.33 2.59 13.98
CA ASP A 164 -0.08 2.75 14.34
C ASP A 164 -0.65 4.11 13.89
N ASP A 165 0.16 5.18 13.90
CA ASP A 165 -0.24 6.48 13.36
C ASP A 165 -0.45 6.44 11.85
N ILE A 166 0.39 5.68 11.12
CA ILE A 166 0.21 5.48 9.68
C ILE A 166 -1.10 4.71 9.41
N ILE A 167 -1.35 3.63 10.15
CA ILE A 167 -2.58 2.83 10.02
C ILE A 167 -3.81 3.71 10.25
N ARG A 168 -3.82 4.49 11.33
CA ARG A 168 -4.93 5.39 11.68
C ARG A 168 -5.17 6.44 10.59
N ALA A 169 -4.11 7.12 10.17
CA ALA A 169 -4.20 8.15 9.13
C ALA A 169 -4.64 7.55 7.78
N ARG A 170 -4.25 6.30 7.50
CA ARG A 170 -4.73 5.59 6.30
C ARG A 170 -6.21 5.27 6.38
N ALA A 171 -6.70 4.90 7.56
CA ALA A 171 -8.12 4.64 7.82
C ALA A 171 -8.99 5.90 7.67
N GLU A 172 -8.52 7.02 8.20
CA GLU A 172 -9.23 8.31 8.17
C GLU A 172 -9.31 8.90 6.76
N ASN A 173 -8.38 8.54 5.89
CA ASN A 173 -8.28 9.11 4.55
C ASN A 173 -9.36 8.67 3.56
N GLY A 174 -10.39 7.99 3.98
CA GLY A 174 -11.70 7.80 3.30
C GLY A 174 -11.76 7.55 1.79
N GLU A 175 -10.70 7.84 1.04
CA GLU A 175 -10.58 7.72 -0.41
C GLU A 175 -10.38 6.27 -0.89
N ARG A 176 -10.86 5.32 -0.12
CA ARG A 176 -10.91 3.90 -0.49
C ARG A 176 -11.86 3.60 -1.63
N ASN A 177 -12.59 4.60 -2.11
CA ASN A 177 -13.69 4.43 -3.04
C ASN A 177 -13.32 4.02 -4.46
N SER A 178 -12.07 4.03 -4.82
CA SER A 178 -11.64 3.34 -6.03
C SER A 178 -10.94 2.05 -5.62
N GLY A 179 -11.61 0.93 -5.70
CA GLY A 179 -11.11 -0.42 -5.35
C GLY A 179 -9.78 -0.85 -6.00
N ASN A 180 -9.07 0.09 -6.62
CA ASN A 180 -7.84 -0.16 -7.35
C ASN A 180 -6.57 0.33 -6.61
N ASN A 181 -6.66 0.88 -5.40
CA ASN A 181 -5.58 1.79 -4.97
C ASN A 181 -5.15 1.67 -3.52
N ALA A 182 -5.51 0.63 -2.82
CA ALA A 182 -5.19 0.56 -1.41
C ALA A 182 -4.03 -0.39 -1.14
N THR A 183 -2.98 0.14 -0.53
CA THR A 183 -2.06 -0.65 0.27
C THR A 183 -2.69 -0.75 1.66
N TYR A 184 -2.96 -1.96 2.10
CA TYR A 184 -3.52 -2.22 3.42
C TYR A 184 -2.39 -2.50 4.39
N ILE A 185 -2.48 -1.92 5.58
CA ILE A 185 -1.56 -2.17 6.67
C ILE A 185 -2.42 -2.69 7.82
N VAL A 186 -2.14 -3.89 8.25
CA VAL A 186 -2.92 -4.59 9.28
C VAL A 186 -2.03 -4.92 10.46
N LYS A 187 -2.52 -4.63 11.66
CA LYS A 187 -1.90 -5.07 12.90
C LYS A 187 -2.59 -6.37 13.36
N ASN A 188 -1.83 -7.46 13.48
CA ASN A 188 -2.34 -8.77 13.89
C ASN A 188 -2.20 -9.00 15.39
N ALA A 189 -1.10 -8.48 15.97
CA ALA A 189 -0.79 -8.58 17.39
C ALA A 189 0.07 -7.37 17.77
N PRO A 190 0.35 -7.12 19.05
CA PRO A 190 1.38 -6.16 19.43
C PRO A 190 2.69 -6.46 18.69
N HIS A 191 3.24 -5.45 18.02
CA HIS A 191 4.48 -5.57 17.23
C HIS A 191 4.40 -6.51 16.01
N GLU A 192 3.22 -6.88 15.52
CA GLU A 192 3.05 -7.70 14.32
C GLU A 192 2.21 -6.96 13.27
N TYR A 193 2.83 -6.66 12.12
CA TYR A 193 2.22 -5.89 11.06
C TYR A 193 2.33 -6.62 9.73
N GLU A 194 1.25 -6.57 8.96
CA GLU A 194 1.19 -7.10 7.60
C GLU A 194 0.88 -5.97 6.62
N ILE A 195 1.59 -5.93 5.51
CA ILE A 195 1.37 -4.98 4.42
C ILE A 195 0.91 -5.76 3.20
N TYR A 196 -0.26 -5.41 2.68
CA TYR A 196 -0.82 -5.97 1.46
C TYR A 196 -0.81 -4.87 0.40
N GLY A 197 0.21 -4.90 -0.45
CA GLY A 197 0.42 -3.87 -1.46
C GLY A 197 -0.11 -4.29 -2.82
N LYS A 198 -1.03 -3.52 -3.39
CA LYS A 198 -1.32 -3.63 -4.81
C LYS A 198 -0.16 -3.05 -5.61
N THR A 199 0.52 -3.89 -6.37
CA THR A 199 1.71 -3.49 -7.13
C THR A 199 1.42 -3.12 -8.58
N TYR A 200 0.18 -2.84 -8.88
CA TYR A 200 -0.30 -2.50 -10.21
C TYR A 200 -0.28 -0.97 -10.44
N GLY A 201 0.16 -0.53 -11.61
CA GLY A 201 0.16 0.89 -11.99
C GLY A 201 0.92 1.81 -11.02
N ALA A 202 0.29 2.88 -10.57
CA ALA A 202 0.88 3.84 -9.62
C ALA A 202 0.94 3.29 -8.19
N ASN A 203 0.18 2.28 -7.84
CA ASN A 203 0.07 1.77 -6.47
C ASN A 203 1.37 1.21 -5.93
N LYS A 204 2.21 0.64 -6.79
CA LYS A 204 3.54 0.17 -6.42
C LYS A 204 4.44 1.27 -5.83
N TYR A 205 4.25 2.52 -6.26
CA TYR A 205 5.00 3.64 -5.71
C TYR A 205 4.48 4.04 -4.34
N ASP A 206 3.16 4.02 -4.17
CA ASP A 206 2.52 4.25 -2.88
C ASP A 206 2.95 3.18 -1.88
N THR A 207 2.91 1.91 -2.29
CA THR A 207 3.37 0.77 -1.48
C THR A 207 4.83 0.92 -1.10
N SER A 208 5.72 1.25 -2.07
CA SER A 208 7.14 1.46 -1.79
C SER A 208 7.35 2.57 -0.75
N LEU A 209 6.68 3.71 -0.90
CA LEU A 209 6.82 4.83 0.03
C LEU A 209 6.29 4.51 1.43
N ILE A 210 5.16 3.82 1.51
CA ILE A 210 4.61 3.32 2.78
C ILE A 210 5.63 2.41 3.46
N CYS A 211 6.19 1.45 2.72
CA CYS A 211 7.20 0.53 3.26
C CYS A 211 8.46 1.26 3.74
N TYR A 212 8.94 2.29 3.02
CA TYR A 212 10.09 3.08 3.48
C TYR A 212 9.80 3.83 4.77
N ALA A 213 8.61 4.45 4.88
CA ALA A 213 8.21 5.15 6.10
C ALA A 213 8.05 4.18 7.28
N ILE A 214 7.41 3.03 7.07
CA ILE A 214 7.26 1.98 8.08
C ILE A 214 8.62 1.45 8.51
N SER A 215 9.52 1.16 7.58
CA SER A 215 10.87 0.68 7.89
C SER A 215 11.68 1.68 8.73
N LYS A 216 11.43 2.99 8.56
CA LYS A 216 12.07 4.02 9.39
C LYS A 216 11.51 4.12 10.81
N LEU A 217 10.27 3.71 11.00
CA LEU A 217 9.57 3.73 12.29
C LEU A 217 9.64 2.40 13.03
N ALA A 218 10.02 1.33 12.34
CA ALA A 218 10.09 -0.01 12.89
C ALA A 218 11.00 -0.07 14.12
N LEU A 219 10.48 -0.61 15.21
CA LEU A 219 11.20 -0.93 16.42
C LEU A 219 11.90 -2.29 16.25
N ARG A 220 12.83 -2.60 17.13
CA ARG A 220 13.58 -3.86 17.06
C ARG A 220 12.69 -5.09 17.26
N GLU A 221 11.64 -4.95 18.04
CA GLU A 221 10.65 -5.98 18.35
C GLU A 221 9.58 -6.13 17.29
N ASP A 222 9.44 -5.16 16.36
CA ASP A 222 8.42 -5.21 15.32
C ASP A 222 8.74 -6.28 14.29
N ARG A 223 7.72 -7.09 13.97
CA ARG A 223 7.71 -8.04 12.86
C ARG A 223 6.80 -7.48 11.77
N ILE A 224 7.38 -7.17 10.64
CA ILE A 224 6.69 -6.54 9.54
C ILE A 224 6.84 -7.42 8.31
N THR A 225 5.71 -7.84 7.74
CA THR A 225 5.68 -8.67 6.55
C THR A 225 5.02 -7.92 5.40
N LEU A 226 5.72 -7.81 4.29
CA LEU A 226 5.16 -7.34 3.02
C LEU A 226 4.80 -8.55 2.16
N TYR A 227 3.52 -8.68 1.86
CA TYR A 227 3.03 -9.67 0.91
C TYR A 227 2.99 -9.08 -0.49
N GLU A 228 3.80 -9.63 -1.38
CA GLU A 228 3.73 -9.40 -2.83
C GLU A 228 2.98 -10.56 -3.48
N TYR A 229 2.04 -10.23 -4.35
CA TYR A 229 1.35 -11.25 -5.12
C TYR A 229 1.18 -10.83 -6.57
N ASN A 230 1.44 -11.81 -7.45
CA ASN A 230 1.23 -11.69 -8.88
C ASN A 230 -0.16 -12.20 -9.23
N GLU A 231 -1.08 -11.30 -9.51
CA GLU A 231 -2.38 -11.63 -10.06
C GLU A 231 -2.58 -10.91 -11.38
N ARG A 232 -2.79 -11.65 -12.44
CA ARG A 232 -3.10 -11.16 -13.80
C ARG A 232 -2.18 -9.99 -14.23
N ASP A 233 -2.60 -8.75 -14.00
CA ASP A 233 -1.88 -7.54 -14.37
C ASP A 233 -1.10 -6.91 -13.20
N LEU A 234 -1.07 -7.52 -12.03
CA LEU A 234 -0.29 -7.07 -10.89
C LEU A 234 1.18 -7.41 -11.15
N LYS A 235 2.02 -6.39 -11.15
CA LYS A 235 3.45 -6.52 -11.31
C LYS A 235 4.12 -6.38 -9.95
N GLU A 236 5.22 -7.07 -9.77
CA GLU A 236 6.07 -6.92 -8.59
C GLU A 236 6.45 -5.45 -8.33
N LEU A 237 6.80 -5.15 -7.09
CA LEU A 237 7.42 -3.87 -6.77
C LEU A 237 8.67 -3.66 -7.66
N PRO A 238 9.04 -2.40 -7.92
CA PRO A 238 10.27 -2.11 -8.64
C PRO A 238 11.46 -2.83 -8.01
N ALA A 239 12.28 -3.48 -8.80
CA ALA A 239 13.45 -4.23 -8.32
C ALA A 239 14.36 -3.37 -7.42
N ALA A 240 14.55 -2.09 -7.76
CA ALA A 240 15.30 -1.15 -6.93
C ALA A 240 14.63 -0.88 -5.58
N SER A 241 13.28 -0.85 -5.52
CA SER A 241 12.56 -0.70 -4.27
C SER A 241 12.70 -1.94 -3.39
N LEU A 242 12.62 -3.13 -3.99
CA LEU A 242 12.85 -4.40 -3.27
C LEU A 242 14.27 -4.48 -2.73
N GLU A 243 15.27 -4.08 -3.52
CA GLU A 243 16.66 -4.02 -3.09
C GLU A 243 16.84 -3.09 -1.88
N VAL A 244 16.24 -1.91 -1.93
CA VAL A 244 16.26 -0.95 -0.81
C VAL A 244 15.63 -1.55 0.44
N LEU A 245 14.44 -2.15 0.33
CA LEU A 245 13.75 -2.75 1.47
C LEU A 245 14.55 -3.91 2.09
N ARG A 246 15.15 -4.76 1.27
CA ARG A 246 16.06 -5.82 1.75
C ARG A 246 17.27 -5.25 2.49
N ASN A 247 17.86 -4.17 1.97
CA ASN A 247 19.01 -3.50 2.61
C ASN A 247 18.61 -2.74 3.90
N MET A 248 17.40 -2.26 4.02
CA MET A 248 16.87 -1.71 5.28
C MET A 248 16.68 -2.81 6.35
N GLY A 249 16.34 -4.03 5.92
CA GLY A 249 16.35 -5.23 6.77
C GLY A 249 15.24 -5.34 7.81
N ASN A 250 14.25 -4.42 7.81
CA ASN A 250 13.20 -4.36 8.83
C ASN A 250 11.85 -4.94 8.34
N ILE A 251 11.79 -5.33 7.07
CA ILE A 251 10.56 -5.87 6.45
C ILE A 251 10.90 -7.20 5.79
N GLU A 252 10.21 -8.24 6.19
CA GLU A 252 10.22 -9.52 5.50
C GLU A 252 9.34 -9.43 4.25
N ILE A 253 9.86 -9.86 3.11
CA ILE A 253 9.14 -9.82 1.83
C ILE A 253 8.79 -11.24 1.45
N ILE A 254 7.48 -11.53 1.38
CA ILE A 254 6.95 -12.83 1.00
C ILE A 254 6.24 -12.69 -0.34
N ASN A 255 6.74 -13.40 -1.35
CA ASN A 255 6.04 -13.55 -2.61
C ASN A 255 4.97 -14.64 -2.45
N ILE A 256 3.73 -14.28 -2.74
CA ILE A 256 2.63 -15.23 -2.76
C ILE A 256 2.61 -15.89 -4.13
N ASP A 257 2.99 -17.16 -4.15
CA ASP A 257 2.99 -17.99 -5.35
C ASP A 257 1.85 -19.01 -5.27
N ASP A 258 1.16 -19.20 -6.38
CA ASP A 258 0.12 -20.24 -6.54
C ASP A 258 0.61 -21.64 -6.14
N GLU A 259 1.89 -21.93 -6.35
CA GLU A 259 2.47 -23.23 -6.03
C GLU A 259 2.60 -23.45 -4.51
N ILE A 260 2.98 -22.40 -3.77
CA ILE A 260 3.04 -22.44 -2.30
C ILE A 260 1.65 -22.60 -1.72
N GLU A 261 0.69 -21.81 -2.22
CA GLU A 261 -0.71 -21.89 -1.73
C GLU A 261 -1.35 -23.25 -2.08
N ARG A 262 -1.01 -23.84 -3.22
CA ARG A 262 -1.47 -25.20 -3.58
C ARG A 262 -0.95 -26.23 -2.59
N LYS A 263 0.32 -26.20 -2.24
CA LYS A 263 0.90 -27.10 -1.22
C LYS A 263 0.22 -26.92 0.14
N GLU A 264 0.03 -25.68 0.56
CA GLU A 264 -0.62 -25.39 1.81
C GLU A 264 -2.08 -25.87 1.82
N LEU A 265 -2.78 -25.70 0.69
CA LEU A 265 -4.13 -26.23 0.52
C LEU A 265 -4.15 -27.78 0.57
N GLU A 266 -3.15 -28.45 0.01
CA GLU A 266 -3.06 -29.91 0.05
C GLU A 266 -2.75 -30.45 1.45
N GLU A 267 -1.87 -29.79 2.19
CA GLU A 267 -1.37 -30.26 3.47
C GLU A 267 -2.31 -29.92 4.64
N ASN A 268 -2.98 -28.76 4.59
CA ASN A 268 -3.77 -28.20 5.70
C ASN A 268 -5.27 -28.20 5.41
N ASN A 269 -6.10 -28.47 6.43
CA ASN A 269 -7.56 -28.34 6.34
C ASN A 269 -8.06 -26.90 6.46
N SER A 270 -7.19 -25.96 6.76
CA SER A 270 -7.46 -24.52 6.76
C SER A 270 -6.38 -23.81 5.94
N LEU A 271 -6.78 -23.02 4.99
CA LEU A 271 -5.86 -22.16 4.22
C LEU A 271 -5.78 -20.80 4.90
N ARG A 272 -4.64 -20.47 5.47
CA ARG A 272 -4.32 -19.10 5.95
C ARG A 272 -3.64 -18.31 4.84
N SER A 273 -4.30 -18.24 3.68
CA SER A 273 -3.76 -17.56 2.53
C SER A 273 -3.71 -16.04 2.75
N PRO A 274 -2.54 -15.39 2.61
CA PRO A 274 -2.46 -13.95 2.54
C PRO A 274 -3.30 -13.37 1.40
N ARG A 275 -3.46 -14.09 0.28
CA ARG A 275 -4.32 -13.71 -0.86
C ARG A 275 -5.79 -13.64 -0.45
N PHE A 276 -6.27 -14.61 0.31
CA PHE A 276 -7.64 -14.57 0.85
C PHE A 276 -7.86 -13.32 1.71
N ASN A 277 -6.91 -12.99 2.60
CA ASN A 277 -6.97 -11.78 3.42
C ASN A 277 -6.94 -10.51 2.55
N ALA A 278 -6.10 -10.46 1.53
CA ALA A 278 -6.04 -9.34 0.59
C ALA A 278 -7.38 -9.15 -0.16
N HIS A 279 -7.99 -10.23 -0.63
CA HIS A 279 -9.30 -10.19 -1.30
C HIS A 279 -10.42 -9.78 -0.34
N LEU A 280 -10.37 -10.21 0.93
CA LEU A 280 -11.30 -9.72 1.95
C LEU A 280 -11.14 -8.23 2.21
N LEU A 281 -9.90 -7.73 2.31
CA LEU A 281 -9.62 -6.30 2.47
C LEU A 281 -10.13 -5.49 1.26
N ASP A 282 -9.98 -6.01 0.05
CA ASP A 282 -10.49 -5.39 -1.16
C ASP A 282 -12.01 -5.29 -1.18
N ARG A 283 -12.68 -6.35 -0.77
CA ARG A 283 -14.13 -6.44 -0.79
C ARG A 283 -14.79 -5.73 0.40
N LEU A 284 -14.30 -5.98 1.60
CA LEU A 284 -14.96 -5.59 2.85
C LEU A 284 -14.31 -4.37 3.51
N GLY A 285 -13.10 -3.98 3.06
CA GLY A 285 -12.30 -2.96 3.70
C GLY A 285 -11.66 -3.45 5.01
N GLU A 286 -11.50 -2.52 5.95
CA GLU A 286 -10.84 -2.83 7.22
C GLU A 286 -11.53 -3.91 8.04
N ARG A 287 -10.71 -4.61 8.80
CA ARG A 287 -11.16 -5.70 9.68
C ARG A 287 -12.15 -5.19 10.73
N HIS A 288 -13.40 -5.58 10.61
CA HIS A 288 -14.43 -5.41 11.62
C HIS A 288 -15.39 -6.59 11.59
N CYS A 289 -15.91 -7.00 12.72
CA CYS A 289 -16.83 -8.13 12.76
C CYS A 289 -18.16 -7.78 12.10
N VAL A 290 -18.60 -8.57 11.11
CA VAL A 290 -19.89 -8.37 10.43
C VAL A 290 -21.10 -8.69 11.30
N LEU A 291 -20.92 -9.36 12.45
CA LEU A 291 -21.99 -9.80 13.35
C LEU A 291 -22.07 -8.98 14.65
N CYS A 292 -21.06 -8.17 14.97
CA CYS A 292 -21.07 -7.29 16.15
C CYS A 292 -20.18 -6.05 15.93
N ASN A 293 -20.14 -5.16 16.94
CA ASN A 293 -19.41 -3.90 16.89
C ASN A 293 -17.89 -4.04 17.16
N CYS A 294 -17.34 -5.26 17.17
CA CYS A 294 -15.91 -5.46 17.38
C CYS A 294 -15.10 -4.94 16.20
N ARG A 295 -14.14 -4.05 16.50
CA ARG A 295 -13.19 -3.46 15.54
C ARG A 295 -11.73 -3.65 15.94
N LEU A 296 -11.46 -4.53 16.92
CA LEU A 296 -10.11 -4.86 17.33
C LEU A 296 -9.50 -5.80 16.28
N SER A 297 -8.65 -5.24 15.41
CA SER A 297 -8.08 -5.97 14.26
C SER A 297 -7.35 -7.25 14.67
N GLU A 298 -6.77 -7.27 15.87
CA GLU A 298 -6.01 -8.38 16.43
C GLU A 298 -6.85 -9.64 16.69
N ILE A 299 -8.16 -9.47 16.89
CA ILE A 299 -9.07 -10.60 17.13
C ILE A 299 -10.07 -10.81 15.99
N ILE A 300 -9.96 -10.05 14.90
CA ILE A 300 -10.76 -10.23 13.69
C ILE A 300 -10.03 -11.14 12.72
N GLN A 301 -10.71 -12.15 12.23
CA GLN A 301 -10.18 -13.14 11.29
C GLN A 301 -11.11 -13.28 10.09
N GLY A 302 -10.53 -13.68 8.95
CA GLY A 302 -11.31 -14.09 7.79
C GLY A 302 -11.96 -15.46 8.05
N ALA A 303 -13.27 -15.49 8.04
CA ALA A 303 -14.08 -16.70 8.18
C ALA A 303 -14.57 -17.14 6.80
N HIS A 304 -14.24 -18.36 6.37
CA HIS A 304 -14.77 -18.91 5.12
C HIS A 304 -16.26 -19.23 5.25
N ILE A 305 -17.06 -18.78 4.28
CA ILE A 305 -18.48 -19.15 4.18
C ILE A 305 -18.58 -20.63 3.82
N TRP A 306 -18.00 -21.05 2.72
CA TRP A 306 -17.83 -22.46 2.37
C TRP A 306 -16.47 -22.93 2.90
N PRO A 307 -16.43 -23.77 3.96
CA PRO A 307 -15.19 -24.15 4.63
C PRO A 307 -14.17 -24.81 3.69
N VAL A 308 -12.90 -24.48 3.86
CA VAL A 308 -11.79 -25.05 3.07
C VAL A 308 -11.79 -26.60 3.19
N SER A 309 -12.08 -27.13 4.37
CA SER A 309 -12.20 -28.57 4.59
C SER A 309 -13.25 -29.24 3.69
N ASP A 310 -14.32 -28.51 3.35
CA ASP A 310 -15.40 -29.05 2.51
C ASP A 310 -15.07 -28.83 1.02
N ILE A 311 -14.45 -27.70 0.67
CA ILE A 311 -13.88 -27.48 -0.69
C ILE A 311 -12.93 -28.62 -1.06
N LYS A 312 -12.06 -29.04 -0.14
CA LYS A 312 -11.11 -30.16 -0.36
C LYS A 312 -11.79 -31.47 -0.68
N LYS A 313 -12.95 -31.76 -0.11
CA LYS A 313 -13.71 -33.02 -0.34
C LYS A 313 -14.40 -33.09 -1.69
N THR A 314 -14.50 -31.96 -2.41
CA THR A 314 -15.13 -31.94 -3.74
C THR A 314 -14.28 -32.61 -4.81
N THR A 315 -14.90 -32.91 -5.95
CA THR A 315 -14.24 -33.45 -7.14
C THR A 315 -13.60 -32.36 -8.04
N LEU A 316 -13.63 -31.10 -7.61
CA LEU A 316 -13.03 -29.98 -8.34
C LEU A 316 -11.53 -30.17 -8.54
N SER A 317 -10.98 -29.63 -9.60
CA SER A 317 -9.54 -29.55 -9.80
C SER A 317 -8.86 -28.71 -8.70
N LEU A 318 -7.58 -28.92 -8.48
CA LEU A 318 -6.82 -28.18 -7.48
C LEU A 318 -6.87 -26.66 -7.70
N ALA A 319 -6.81 -26.24 -8.98
CA ALA A 319 -6.92 -24.82 -9.35
C ALA A 319 -8.30 -24.21 -8.97
N GLU A 320 -9.38 -24.96 -9.23
CA GLU A 320 -10.73 -24.52 -8.83
C GLU A 320 -10.89 -24.48 -7.31
N LYS A 321 -10.35 -25.48 -6.60
CA LYS A 321 -10.35 -25.49 -5.13
C LYS A 321 -9.61 -24.27 -4.56
N LEU A 322 -8.43 -23.97 -5.11
CA LEU A 322 -7.65 -22.80 -4.71
C LEU A 322 -8.42 -21.50 -5.00
N ALA A 323 -9.01 -21.40 -6.19
CA ALA A 323 -9.82 -20.23 -6.57
C ALA A 323 -10.96 -19.98 -5.56
N HIS A 324 -11.69 -21.02 -5.16
CA HIS A 324 -12.75 -20.90 -4.16
C HIS A 324 -12.22 -20.60 -2.75
N ALA A 325 -11.08 -21.19 -2.38
CA ALA A 325 -10.49 -20.99 -1.06
C ALA A 325 -9.86 -19.61 -0.88
N THR A 326 -9.44 -18.95 -1.96
CA THR A 326 -8.87 -17.60 -1.93
C THR A 326 -9.85 -16.51 -2.32
N ASP A 327 -11.07 -16.85 -2.74
CA ASP A 327 -12.09 -15.88 -3.13
C ASP A 327 -12.56 -15.05 -1.93
N GLY A 328 -12.44 -13.72 -2.03
CA GLY A 328 -12.94 -12.79 -1.00
C GLY A 328 -14.46 -12.85 -0.81
N GLU A 329 -15.22 -13.29 -1.83
CA GLU A 329 -16.66 -13.49 -1.71
C GLU A 329 -17.03 -14.76 -0.92
N ASN A 330 -16.08 -15.70 -0.79
CA ASN A 330 -16.20 -16.84 0.11
C ASN A 330 -15.84 -16.50 1.55
N GLY A 331 -15.83 -15.23 1.95
CA GLY A 331 -15.38 -14.88 3.28
C GLY A 331 -16.07 -13.69 3.91
N LEU A 332 -15.99 -13.63 5.23
CA LEU A 332 -16.49 -12.54 6.06
C LEU A 332 -15.47 -12.24 7.17
N TRP A 333 -15.35 -10.97 7.57
CA TRP A 333 -14.61 -10.62 8.77
C TRP A 333 -15.41 -10.94 10.02
N MET A 334 -14.88 -11.78 10.89
CA MET A 334 -15.53 -12.15 12.16
C MET A 334 -14.53 -12.06 13.31
N CYS A 335 -14.99 -11.62 14.48
CA CYS A 335 -14.22 -11.77 15.71
C CYS A 335 -14.12 -13.25 16.10
N GLN A 336 -13.13 -13.62 16.90
CA GLN A 336 -12.87 -15.01 17.29
C GLN A 336 -14.10 -15.73 17.82
N ASN A 337 -14.93 -15.04 18.61
CA ASN A 337 -16.16 -15.65 19.16
C ASN A 337 -17.16 -15.99 18.04
N HIS A 338 -17.45 -15.00 17.15
CA HIS A 338 -18.38 -15.22 16.05
C HIS A 338 -17.83 -16.21 15.02
N HIS A 339 -16.52 -16.16 14.72
CA HIS A 339 -15.89 -17.13 13.84
C HIS A 339 -16.07 -18.56 14.36
N LYS A 340 -15.77 -18.79 15.65
CA LYS A 340 -15.93 -20.11 16.26
C LYS A 340 -17.38 -20.57 16.28
N MET A 341 -18.33 -19.69 16.58
CA MET A 341 -19.75 -20.01 16.56
C MET A 341 -20.27 -20.31 15.14
N PHE A 342 -19.77 -19.58 14.15
CA PHE A 342 -20.10 -19.81 12.75
C PHE A 342 -19.55 -21.15 12.26
N ASP A 343 -18.26 -21.44 12.50
CA ASP A 343 -17.64 -22.72 12.15
C ASP A 343 -18.31 -23.94 12.78
N SER A 344 -18.80 -23.76 14.01
CA SER A 344 -19.52 -24.82 14.75
C SER A 344 -21.01 -24.90 14.41
N ASN A 345 -21.49 -24.12 13.41
CA ASN A 345 -22.90 -24.02 13.06
C ASN A 345 -23.83 -23.68 14.25
N ILE A 346 -23.32 -22.94 15.23
CA ILE A 346 -24.10 -22.37 16.33
C ILE A 346 -24.86 -21.14 15.83
N ILE A 347 -24.17 -20.29 15.08
CA ILE A 347 -24.74 -19.19 14.28
C ILE A 347 -24.80 -19.65 12.83
N LEU A 348 -25.95 -19.41 12.21
CA LEU A 348 -26.24 -19.75 10.81
C LEU A 348 -26.57 -18.48 10.05
N LEU A 349 -26.16 -18.41 8.79
CA LEU A 349 -26.52 -17.36 7.85
C LEU A 349 -27.40 -17.93 6.74
N SER A 350 -28.49 -17.26 6.40
CA SER A 350 -29.28 -17.60 5.21
C SER A 350 -28.66 -16.99 3.94
N ALA A 351 -29.10 -17.44 2.76
CA ALA A 351 -28.75 -16.86 1.49
C ALA A 351 -29.13 -15.35 1.38
N THR A 352 -30.09 -14.90 2.19
CA THR A 352 -30.50 -13.48 2.29
C THR A 352 -29.75 -12.74 3.42
N GLY A 353 -28.68 -13.32 3.99
CA GLY A 353 -27.89 -12.71 5.06
C GLY A 353 -28.55 -12.67 6.43
N LYS A 354 -29.72 -13.31 6.63
CA LYS A 354 -30.40 -13.36 7.92
C LYS A 354 -29.60 -14.25 8.88
N VAL A 355 -29.36 -13.72 10.08
CA VAL A 355 -28.69 -14.45 11.17
C VAL A 355 -29.72 -15.31 11.92
N THR A 356 -29.42 -16.57 12.07
CA THR A 356 -30.24 -17.52 12.82
C THR A 356 -29.35 -18.39 13.72
N TYR A 357 -29.95 -19.13 14.62
CA TYR A 357 -29.24 -19.92 15.60
C TYR A 357 -29.67 -21.41 15.54
N LYS A 358 -28.75 -22.28 15.93
CA LYS A 358 -29.04 -23.72 16.05
C LYS A 358 -30.24 -23.96 16.95
N SER A 359 -31.14 -24.86 16.54
CA SER A 359 -32.44 -25.05 17.19
C SER A 359 -32.38 -25.65 18.59
N ASN A 360 -31.34 -26.43 18.91
CA ASN A 360 -31.21 -27.17 20.17
C ASN A 360 -30.30 -26.49 21.22
N LEU A 361 -30.17 -25.17 21.17
CA LEU A 361 -29.45 -24.40 22.19
C LEU A 361 -30.30 -24.25 23.44
N SER A 362 -29.64 -24.27 24.62
CA SER A 362 -30.29 -23.89 25.87
C SER A 362 -30.72 -22.42 25.85
N ASP A 363 -31.73 -22.05 26.64
CA ASP A 363 -32.15 -20.64 26.73
C ASP A 363 -31.02 -19.72 27.22
N MET A 364 -30.17 -20.22 28.12
CA MET A 364 -29.01 -19.50 28.62
C MET A 364 -27.99 -19.22 27.51
N ASP A 365 -27.65 -20.24 26.73
CA ASP A 365 -26.71 -20.10 25.59
C ASP A 365 -27.27 -19.16 24.53
N LYS A 366 -28.55 -19.29 24.21
CA LYS A 366 -29.25 -18.45 23.25
C LYS A 366 -29.26 -16.99 23.68
N ASN A 367 -29.57 -16.72 24.94
CA ASN A 367 -29.54 -15.35 25.50
C ASN A 367 -28.11 -14.77 25.45
N TYR A 368 -27.10 -15.56 25.80
CA TYR A 368 -25.71 -15.13 25.70
C TYR A 368 -25.34 -14.77 24.27
N ILE A 369 -25.59 -15.68 23.31
CA ILE A 369 -25.23 -15.43 21.89
C ILE A 369 -25.95 -14.18 21.36
N GLN A 370 -27.25 -14.01 21.68
CA GLN A 370 -28.03 -12.83 21.29
C GLN A 370 -27.49 -11.54 21.92
N SER A 371 -26.94 -11.61 23.12
CA SER A 371 -26.38 -10.42 23.80
C SER A 371 -25.09 -9.92 23.14
N ILE A 372 -24.32 -10.80 22.49
CA ILE A 372 -23.06 -10.43 21.82
C ILE A 372 -23.19 -10.25 20.30
N THR A 373 -24.33 -10.69 19.71
CA THR A 373 -24.61 -10.59 18.26
C THR A 373 -25.55 -9.42 18.01
N THR A 374 -25.01 -8.30 17.56
CA THR A 374 -25.79 -7.06 17.40
C THR A 374 -26.45 -6.92 16.02
N VAL A 375 -26.09 -7.82 15.08
CA VAL A 375 -26.58 -7.81 13.70
C VAL A 375 -27.54 -8.98 13.49
N SER A 376 -28.78 -8.68 13.10
CA SER A 376 -29.79 -9.71 12.78
C SER A 376 -29.83 -10.07 11.29
N THR A 377 -29.34 -9.19 10.43
CA THR A 377 -29.24 -9.39 8.98
C THR A 377 -28.02 -8.63 8.47
N LEU A 378 -27.22 -9.29 7.65
CA LEU A 378 -26.05 -8.66 7.00
C LEU A 378 -26.51 -7.51 6.09
N SER A 379 -25.64 -6.52 5.88
CA SER A 379 -25.90 -5.42 4.96
C SER A 379 -26.03 -5.92 3.50
N GLU A 380 -26.88 -5.30 2.70
CA GLU A 380 -27.21 -5.71 1.34
C GLU A 380 -25.98 -5.80 0.42
N ASN A 381 -24.99 -4.93 0.62
CA ASN A 381 -23.75 -4.94 -0.16
C ASN A 381 -22.89 -6.19 0.05
N LEU A 382 -23.16 -6.97 1.09
CA LEU A 382 -22.49 -8.26 1.35
C LEU A 382 -23.20 -9.42 0.65
N ILE A 383 -24.45 -9.24 0.25
CA ILE A 383 -25.26 -10.29 -0.35
C ILE A 383 -25.09 -10.23 -1.87
N THR A 384 -24.14 -10.98 -2.37
CA THR A 384 -23.86 -11.14 -3.79
C THR A 384 -24.34 -12.50 -4.28
N PRO A 385 -24.44 -12.73 -5.61
CA PRO A 385 -24.71 -14.07 -6.14
C PRO A 385 -23.69 -15.13 -5.68
N ASN A 386 -22.43 -14.74 -5.52
CA ASN A 386 -21.39 -15.65 -5.02
C ASN A 386 -21.53 -15.90 -3.52
N PHE A 387 -21.91 -14.89 -2.72
CA PHE A 387 -22.25 -15.11 -1.31
C PHE A 387 -23.37 -16.16 -1.18
N GLU A 388 -24.44 -16.02 -1.95
CA GLU A 388 -25.54 -17.00 -1.96
C GLU A 388 -25.06 -18.39 -2.39
N LEU A 389 -24.24 -18.49 -3.43
CA LEU A 389 -23.61 -19.74 -3.86
C LEU A 389 -22.85 -20.41 -2.70
N TYR A 390 -22.00 -19.66 -2.00
CA TYR A 390 -21.17 -20.21 -0.92
C TYR A 390 -21.99 -20.59 0.31
N ILE A 391 -23.04 -19.85 0.65
CA ILE A 391 -24.00 -20.25 1.70
C ILE A 391 -24.69 -21.55 1.33
N ASN A 392 -25.17 -21.69 0.10
CA ASN A 392 -25.80 -22.91 -0.39
C ASN A 392 -24.83 -24.11 -0.37
N LYS A 393 -23.57 -23.89 -0.77
CA LYS A 393 -22.53 -24.92 -0.69
C LYS A 393 -22.22 -25.34 0.76
N ARG A 394 -22.18 -24.38 1.71
CA ARG A 394 -21.95 -24.69 3.12
C ARG A 394 -22.99 -25.66 3.70
N TYR A 395 -24.26 -25.46 3.36
CA TYR A 395 -25.36 -26.24 3.95
C TYR A 395 -25.86 -27.39 3.05
N SER A 396 -25.35 -27.53 1.83
CA SER A 396 -25.73 -28.64 0.92
C SER A 396 -24.92 -29.90 1.14
N ILE A 397 -23.89 -29.86 1.98
CA ILE A 397 -23.05 -31.03 2.33
C ILE A 397 -23.64 -31.67 3.59
N THR A 398 -24.66 -32.46 3.40
CA THR A 398 -25.20 -33.42 4.36
C THR A 398 -25.07 -34.82 3.81
#